data_f2d12ef3730b646e927ce1f2fcc1a12a
#
_entry.id   f2d12ef3730b646e927ce1f2fcc1a12a
#
_cell.length_a   1.000
_cell.length_b   1.000
_cell.length_c   1.000
_cell.angle_alpha   90.00
_cell.angle_beta   90.00
_cell.angle_gamma   90.00
#
_symmetry.space_group_name_H-M   'P 1'
#
loop_
_entity.id
_entity.type
_entity.pdbx_description
1 polymer ?
#
loop_
_entity_poly.entity_id
_entity_poly.type
_entity_poly.pdbx_seq_one_letter_code
_entity_poly.pdbx_strand_id
1 'polypeptide(L)'
;MKKYLSLVKYEFKTIVKDLMNLFILLYPILMLFICGFLLPAIVEKTAGLDSNVAAITLLIGFVILISIGGFMMGAMLGFSLLDNRDENTLINIAASPVTVSGYATFKIIYTYILAILGNVFMVGGLKLLASESYVVNYGGITIGLLDNLTYGHIIIFSIVSGLIVPFVALALGALAKNKIEGFAMIKGGGLFVMIPMLILLESFQDAKQYIFGIFPNFWTMKAILNLSLGTENAMNMDFWLYMLIGAIYPIILGIIALKMFVKKLS
;
A
#
# COMPACT_ATOMS: atom_id res chain seq x y z
N MET A 1 -15.20 25.68 3.84
CA MET A 1 -15.48 24.53 2.93
C MET A 1 -15.15 24.80 1.46
N LYS A 2 -15.65 25.87 0.80
CA LYS A 2 -15.39 26.16 -0.63
C LYS A 2 -13.90 26.19 -1.00
N LYS A 3 -13.02 26.67 -0.11
CA LYS A 3 -11.57 26.79 -0.25
C LYS A 3 -10.86 25.40 -0.43
N TYR A 4 -11.24 24.40 0.36
CA TYR A 4 -10.66 23.06 0.25
C TYR A 4 -11.23 22.27 -0.94
N LEU A 5 -12.47 22.55 -1.34
CA LEU A 5 -13.05 21.95 -2.54
C LEU A 5 -12.33 22.40 -3.82
N SER A 6 -11.91 23.67 -3.88
CA SER A 6 -11.09 24.17 -4.99
C SER A 6 -9.70 23.53 -5.01
N LEU A 7 -9.11 23.23 -3.82
CA LEU A 7 -7.84 22.50 -3.73
C LEU A 7 -7.97 21.06 -4.23
N VAL A 8 -9.06 20.34 -3.88
CA VAL A 8 -9.30 18.99 -4.42
C VAL A 8 -9.34 19.00 -5.95
N LYS A 9 -10.08 19.97 -6.54
CA LYS A 9 -10.17 20.11 -8.00
C LYS A 9 -8.80 20.44 -8.61
N TYR A 10 -8.02 21.27 -7.97
CA TYR A 10 -6.68 21.63 -8.42
C TYR A 10 -5.74 20.41 -8.38
N GLU A 11 -5.67 19.69 -7.24
CA GLU A 11 -4.82 18.51 -7.10
C GLU A 11 -5.21 17.41 -8.09
N PHE A 12 -6.50 17.15 -8.27
CA PHE A 12 -6.97 16.17 -9.25
C PHE A 12 -6.52 16.55 -10.68
N LYS A 13 -6.65 17.84 -11.05
CA LYS A 13 -6.20 18.33 -12.34
C LYS A 13 -4.67 18.21 -12.52
N THR A 14 -3.91 18.42 -11.46
CA THR A 14 -2.44 18.30 -11.47
C THR A 14 -2.04 16.84 -11.64
N ILE A 15 -2.67 15.92 -10.91
CA ILE A 15 -2.42 14.47 -11.02
C ILE A 15 -2.71 13.97 -12.44
N VAL A 16 -3.84 14.36 -13.02
CA VAL A 16 -4.24 13.90 -14.38
C VAL A 16 -3.32 14.46 -15.47
N LYS A 17 -2.67 15.59 -15.25
CA LYS A 17 -1.71 16.17 -16.21
C LYS A 17 -0.31 15.55 -16.13
N ASP A 18 0.09 15.02 -15.02
CA ASP A 18 1.35 14.31 -14.84
C ASP A 18 1.15 12.82 -15.09
N LEU A 19 1.74 12.31 -16.18
CA LEU A 19 1.58 10.90 -16.57
C LEU A 19 2.02 9.92 -15.50
N MET A 20 3.05 10.26 -14.71
CA MET A 20 3.52 9.39 -13.63
C MET A 20 2.51 9.33 -12.48
N ASN A 21 2.01 10.47 -12.04
CA ASN A 21 0.99 10.54 -11.00
C ASN A 21 -0.34 9.93 -11.45
N LEU A 22 -0.71 10.11 -12.72
CA LEU A 22 -1.88 9.46 -13.32
C LEU A 22 -1.73 7.94 -13.32
N PHE A 23 -0.56 7.41 -13.72
CA PHE A 23 -0.30 5.97 -13.68
C PHE A 23 -0.42 5.41 -12.27
N ILE A 24 0.13 6.11 -11.26
CA ILE A 24 0.01 5.70 -9.87
C ILE A 24 -1.45 5.79 -9.38
N LEU A 25 -2.20 6.78 -9.78
CA LEU A 25 -3.62 6.90 -9.44
C LEU A 25 -4.45 5.75 -10.04
N LEU A 26 -4.10 5.30 -11.24
CA LEU A 26 -4.76 4.18 -11.92
C LEU A 26 -4.27 2.80 -11.44
N TYR A 27 -3.22 2.76 -10.63
CA TYR A 27 -2.64 1.53 -10.10
C TYR A 27 -3.65 0.57 -9.47
N PRO A 28 -4.63 1.01 -8.64
CA PRO A 28 -5.62 0.09 -8.06
C PRO A 28 -6.46 -0.64 -9.11
N ILE A 29 -6.81 0.04 -10.20
CA ILE A 29 -7.57 -0.55 -11.31
C ILE A 29 -6.70 -1.59 -12.02
N LEU A 30 -5.46 -1.24 -12.30
CA LEU A 30 -4.51 -2.12 -12.98
C LEU A 30 -4.22 -3.38 -12.16
N MET A 31 -4.01 -3.23 -10.85
CA MET A 31 -3.78 -4.37 -9.95
C MET A 31 -4.99 -5.27 -9.81
N LEU A 32 -6.19 -4.68 -9.70
CA LEU A 32 -7.42 -5.47 -9.68
C LEU A 32 -7.61 -6.24 -11.00
N PHE A 33 -7.30 -5.63 -12.13
CA PHE A 33 -7.36 -6.31 -13.43
C PHE A 33 -6.36 -7.47 -13.52
N ILE A 34 -5.12 -7.24 -13.11
CA ILE A 34 -4.07 -8.28 -13.12
C ILE A 34 -4.45 -9.43 -12.18
N CYS A 35 -4.75 -9.13 -10.92
CA CYS A 35 -5.02 -10.15 -9.91
C CYS A 35 -6.42 -10.78 -10.07
N GLY A 36 -7.42 -10.01 -10.52
CA GLY A 36 -8.80 -10.49 -10.64
C GLY A 36 -9.08 -11.31 -11.90
N PHE A 37 -8.35 -11.05 -13.00
CA PHE A 37 -8.64 -11.66 -14.29
C PHE A 37 -7.40 -12.30 -14.93
N LEU A 38 -6.30 -11.58 -15.05
CA LEU A 38 -5.13 -12.07 -15.79
C LEU A 38 -4.45 -13.23 -15.05
N LEU A 39 -4.21 -13.08 -13.76
CA LEU A 39 -3.55 -14.09 -12.95
C LEU A 39 -4.36 -15.40 -12.85
N PRO A 40 -5.66 -15.39 -12.53
CA PRO A 40 -6.50 -16.58 -12.58
C PRO A 40 -6.50 -17.27 -13.95
N ALA A 41 -6.62 -16.50 -15.05
CA ALA A 41 -6.61 -17.04 -16.39
C ALA A 41 -5.27 -17.72 -16.77
N ILE A 42 -4.14 -17.20 -16.28
CA ILE A 42 -2.83 -17.84 -16.44
C ILE A 42 -2.76 -19.14 -15.64
N VAL A 43 -3.19 -19.07 -14.38
CA VAL A 43 -3.16 -20.23 -13.47
C VAL A 43 -4.06 -21.37 -13.99
N GLU A 44 -5.25 -21.07 -14.49
CA GLU A 44 -6.15 -22.07 -15.08
C GLU A 44 -5.49 -22.80 -16.26
N LYS A 45 -4.78 -22.08 -17.14
CA LYS A 45 -4.05 -22.67 -18.27
C LYS A 45 -2.84 -23.51 -17.85
N THR A 46 -2.25 -23.20 -16.69
CA THR A 46 -1.08 -23.89 -16.15
C THR A 46 -1.42 -24.96 -15.11
N ALA A 47 -2.64 -24.99 -14.59
CA ALA A 47 -3.09 -25.91 -13.54
C ALA A 47 -2.97 -27.41 -13.92
N GLY A 48 -2.87 -27.72 -15.21
CA GLY A 48 -2.56 -29.08 -15.68
C GLY A 48 -1.12 -29.54 -15.44
N LEU A 49 -0.21 -28.63 -15.03
CA LEU A 49 1.21 -28.92 -14.85
C LEU A 49 1.55 -29.23 -13.38
N ASP A 50 1.09 -28.44 -12.41
CA ASP A 50 1.29 -28.66 -10.99
C ASP A 50 0.35 -27.77 -10.16
N SER A 51 -0.50 -28.39 -9.31
CA SER A 51 -1.44 -27.67 -8.45
C SER A 51 -0.76 -26.78 -7.40
N ASN A 52 0.44 -27.15 -6.94
CA ASN A 52 1.19 -26.36 -5.98
C ASN A 52 1.71 -25.04 -6.60
N VAL A 53 2.17 -25.09 -7.86
CA VAL A 53 2.61 -23.89 -8.58
C VAL A 53 1.45 -22.91 -8.77
N ALA A 54 0.28 -23.43 -9.10
CA ALA A 54 -0.94 -22.63 -9.22
C ALA A 54 -1.31 -21.94 -7.90
N ALA A 55 -1.32 -22.68 -6.80
CA ALA A 55 -1.62 -22.17 -5.46
C ALA A 55 -0.62 -21.09 -5.01
N ILE A 56 0.68 -21.33 -5.16
CA ILE A 56 1.73 -20.39 -4.82
C ILE A 56 1.60 -19.11 -5.66
N THR A 57 1.30 -19.23 -6.95
CA THR A 57 1.16 -18.08 -7.85
C THR A 57 0.02 -17.16 -7.42
N LEU A 58 -1.16 -17.71 -7.10
CA LEU A 58 -2.30 -16.95 -6.58
C LEU A 58 -1.99 -16.30 -5.23
N LEU A 59 -1.33 -17.03 -4.34
CA LEU A 59 -0.94 -16.55 -3.02
C LEU A 59 0.05 -15.37 -3.13
N ILE A 60 1.06 -15.49 -4.00
CA ILE A 60 2.02 -14.41 -4.29
C ILE A 60 1.29 -13.18 -4.84
N GLY A 61 0.42 -13.35 -5.83
CA GLY A 61 -0.37 -12.25 -6.39
C GLY A 61 -1.22 -11.54 -5.34
N PHE A 62 -1.88 -12.30 -4.47
CA PHE A 62 -2.67 -11.77 -3.36
C PHE A 62 -1.81 -10.97 -2.38
N VAL A 63 -0.65 -11.51 -1.97
CA VAL A 63 0.27 -10.83 -1.05
C VAL A 63 0.83 -9.54 -1.66
N ILE A 64 1.17 -9.54 -2.95
CA ILE A 64 1.60 -8.32 -3.65
C ILE A 64 0.48 -7.27 -3.61
N LEU A 65 -0.74 -7.66 -3.92
CA LEU A 65 -1.90 -6.76 -3.96
C LEU A 65 -2.12 -6.09 -2.59
N ILE A 66 -2.07 -6.83 -1.49
CA ILE A 66 -2.30 -6.28 -0.15
C ILE A 66 -1.09 -5.50 0.41
N SER A 67 0.12 -5.68 -0.15
CA SER A 67 1.34 -5.04 0.38
C SER A 67 1.63 -3.68 -0.21
N ILE A 68 1.30 -3.43 -1.48
CA ILE A 68 1.88 -2.33 -2.25
C ILE A 68 1.02 -1.06 -2.31
N GLY A 69 -0.30 -1.16 -2.02
CA GLY A 69 -1.24 -0.05 -2.25
C GLY A 69 -0.90 1.23 -1.51
N GLY A 70 -0.66 1.16 -0.21
CA GLY A 70 -0.27 2.33 0.60
C GLY A 70 1.08 2.91 0.20
N PHE A 71 2.04 2.06 -0.18
CA PHE A 71 3.36 2.48 -0.64
C PHE A 71 3.27 3.28 -1.94
N MET A 72 2.50 2.83 -2.93
CA MET A 72 2.34 3.53 -4.21
C MET A 72 1.67 4.89 -4.02
N MET A 73 0.64 4.99 -3.19
CA MET A 73 0.00 6.28 -2.88
C MET A 73 0.94 7.22 -2.12
N GLY A 74 1.78 6.68 -1.23
CA GLY A 74 2.84 7.43 -0.56
C GLY A 74 3.89 7.95 -1.53
N ALA A 75 4.26 7.15 -2.54
CA ALA A 75 5.15 7.56 -3.62
C ALA A 75 4.56 8.73 -4.44
N MET A 76 3.27 8.65 -4.81
CA MET A 76 2.58 9.72 -5.52
C MET A 76 2.63 11.05 -4.74
N LEU A 77 2.32 11.02 -3.45
CA LEU A 77 2.42 12.19 -2.59
C LEU A 77 3.86 12.70 -2.50
N GLY A 78 4.83 11.80 -2.35
CA GLY A 78 6.25 12.14 -2.28
C GLY A 78 6.75 12.85 -3.54
N PHE A 79 6.40 12.33 -4.72
CA PHE A 79 6.70 13.02 -5.98
C PHE A 79 6.04 14.39 -6.08
N SER A 80 4.79 14.50 -5.66
CA SER A 80 4.10 15.79 -5.62
C SER A 80 4.76 16.79 -4.66
N LEU A 81 5.35 16.33 -3.55
CA LEU A 81 6.13 17.18 -2.64
C LEU A 81 7.47 17.60 -3.25
N LEU A 82 8.13 16.70 -4.00
CA LEU A 82 9.37 17.02 -4.73
C LEU A 82 9.10 18.05 -5.83
N ASP A 83 8.05 17.87 -6.63
CA ASP A 83 7.67 18.84 -7.68
C ASP A 83 7.40 20.21 -7.08
N ASN A 84 6.65 20.31 -5.99
CA ASN A 84 6.39 21.58 -5.32
C ASN A 84 7.66 22.27 -4.82
N ARG A 85 8.66 21.50 -4.40
CA ARG A 85 9.96 22.04 -3.99
C ARG A 85 10.78 22.50 -5.19
N ASP A 86 10.89 21.66 -6.21
CA ASP A 86 11.75 21.91 -7.38
C ASP A 86 11.22 23.06 -8.25
N GLU A 87 9.89 23.23 -8.33
CA GLU A 87 9.22 24.32 -9.06
C GLU A 87 9.00 25.60 -8.23
N ASN A 88 9.48 25.65 -6.98
CA ASN A 88 9.24 26.77 -6.04
C ASN A 88 7.75 27.10 -5.86
N THR A 89 6.85 26.15 -6.11
CA THR A 89 5.40 26.35 -6.02
C THR A 89 4.95 26.73 -4.61
N LEU A 90 5.75 26.38 -3.59
CA LEU A 90 5.52 26.74 -2.18
C LEU A 90 5.48 28.26 -1.97
N ILE A 91 6.24 29.05 -2.74
CA ILE A 91 6.23 30.51 -2.67
C ILE A 91 4.88 31.04 -3.13
N ASN A 92 4.34 30.51 -4.22
CA ASN A 92 3.03 30.89 -4.74
C ASN A 92 1.89 30.50 -3.79
N ILE A 93 2.04 29.37 -3.10
CA ILE A 93 1.09 28.92 -2.07
C ILE A 93 1.13 29.83 -0.85
N ALA A 94 2.32 30.28 -0.43
CA ALA A 94 2.48 31.22 0.69
C ALA A 94 1.80 32.58 0.41
N ALA A 95 1.71 33.00 -0.85
CA ALA A 95 0.97 34.19 -1.28
C ALA A 95 -0.56 33.98 -1.37
N SER A 96 -1.04 32.73 -1.25
CA SER A 96 -2.46 32.41 -1.29
C SER A 96 -3.10 32.50 0.10
N PRO A 97 -4.45 32.53 0.21
CA PRO A 97 -5.13 32.48 1.49
C PRO A 97 -5.03 31.12 2.23
N VAL A 98 -4.26 30.16 1.71
CA VAL A 98 -3.95 28.87 2.34
C VAL A 98 -2.52 28.92 2.86
N THR A 99 -2.32 28.61 4.14
CA THR A 99 -0.97 28.49 4.70
C THR A 99 -0.25 27.27 4.11
N VAL A 100 1.08 27.33 4.00
CA VAL A 100 1.91 26.20 3.49
C VAL A 100 1.66 24.91 4.30
N SER A 101 1.57 25.02 5.63
CA SER A 101 1.24 23.89 6.50
C SER A 101 -0.16 23.34 6.26
N GLY A 102 -1.15 24.22 6.06
CA GLY A 102 -2.52 23.81 5.74
C GLY A 102 -2.61 23.07 4.39
N TYR A 103 -1.84 23.52 3.41
CA TYR A 103 -1.74 22.84 2.12
C TYR A 103 -1.06 21.46 2.23
N ALA A 104 0.05 21.37 2.97
CA ALA A 104 0.73 20.09 3.19
C ALA A 104 -0.17 19.08 3.93
N THR A 105 -0.86 19.54 4.99
CA THR A 105 -1.82 18.70 5.73
C THR A 105 -2.96 18.25 4.82
N PHE A 106 -3.51 19.14 4.00
CA PHE A 106 -4.54 18.81 3.03
C PHE A 106 -4.06 17.71 2.05
N LYS A 107 -2.85 17.84 1.50
CA LYS A 107 -2.28 16.83 0.60
C LYS A 107 -2.14 15.46 1.27
N ILE A 108 -1.65 15.42 2.50
CA ILE A 108 -1.51 14.17 3.27
C ILE A 108 -2.88 13.51 3.45
N ILE A 109 -3.89 14.27 3.90
CA ILE A 109 -5.24 13.74 4.13
C ILE A 109 -5.87 13.28 2.81
N TYR A 110 -5.76 14.09 1.76
CA TYR A 110 -6.30 13.77 0.43
C TYR A 110 -5.72 12.45 -0.11
N THR A 111 -4.40 12.32 -0.08
CA THR A 111 -3.72 11.10 -0.57
C THR A 111 -3.99 9.89 0.33
N TYR A 112 -4.10 10.08 1.64
CA TYR A 112 -4.50 9.03 2.57
C TYR A 112 -5.91 8.50 2.25
N ILE A 113 -6.87 9.39 1.97
CA ILE A 113 -8.22 9.00 1.56
C ILE A 113 -8.17 8.21 0.23
N LEU A 114 -7.37 8.68 -0.74
CA LEU A 114 -7.19 7.94 -2.00
C LEU A 114 -6.57 6.56 -1.77
N ALA A 115 -5.64 6.42 -0.83
CA ALA A 115 -5.06 5.12 -0.47
C ALA A 115 -6.10 4.18 0.12
N ILE A 116 -6.96 4.67 1.03
CA ILE A 116 -8.07 3.87 1.59
C ILE A 116 -8.99 3.41 0.47
N LEU A 117 -9.46 4.33 -0.36
CA LEU A 117 -10.36 4.01 -1.47
C LEU A 117 -9.73 3.03 -2.45
N GLY A 118 -8.45 3.22 -2.78
CA GLY A 118 -7.69 2.32 -3.65
C GLY A 118 -7.56 0.91 -3.07
N ASN A 119 -7.24 0.78 -1.78
CA ASN A 119 -7.12 -0.51 -1.12
C ASN A 119 -8.48 -1.22 -0.99
N VAL A 120 -9.54 -0.50 -0.62
CA VAL A 120 -10.91 -1.05 -0.60
C VAL A 120 -11.31 -1.54 -1.99
N PHE A 121 -11.02 -0.74 -3.02
CA PHE A 121 -11.31 -1.09 -4.40
C PHE A 121 -10.54 -2.33 -4.86
N MET A 122 -9.23 -2.44 -4.56
CA MET A 122 -8.40 -3.59 -4.93
C MET A 122 -8.84 -4.86 -4.20
N VAL A 123 -8.85 -4.86 -2.87
CA VAL A 123 -9.10 -6.08 -2.08
C VAL A 123 -10.58 -6.42 -2.07
N GLY A 124 -11.45 -5.41 -1.94
CA GLY A 124 -12.91 -5.60 -2.00
C GLY A 124 -13.39 -6.00 -3.39
N GLY A 125 -12.81 -5.39 -4.43
CA GLY A 125 -13.06 -5.75 -5.81
C GLY A 125 -12.58 -7.16 -6.15
N LEU A 126 -11.39 -7.57 -5.64
CA LEU A 126 -10.90 -8.93 -5.80
C LEU A 126 -11.85 -9.94 -5.16
N LYS A 127 -12.30 -9.67 -3.92
CA LYS A 127 -13.28 -10.51 -3.23
C LYS A 127 -14.61 -10.60 -4.00
N LEU A 128 -15.07 -9.50 -4.57
CA LEU A 128 -16.34 -9.46 -5.31
C LEU A 128 -16.27 -10.18 -6.66
N LEU A 129 -15.14 -10.05 -7.38
CA LEU A 129 -15.03 -10.45 -8.79
C LEU A 129 -14.33 -11.80 -8.99
N ALA A 130 -13.46 -12.22 -8.07
CA ALA A 130 -12.56 -13.34 -8.27
C ALA A 130 -12.46 -14.29 -7.06
N SER A 131 -13.41 -14.26 -6.12
CA SER A 131 -13.35 -15.10 -4.91
C SER A 131 -13.23 -16.60 -5.25
N GLU A 132 -14.00 -17.07 -6.23
CA GLU A 132 -13.99 -18.46 -6.68
C GLU A 132 -12.66 -18.90 -7.31
N SER A 133 -11.91 -17.95 -7.90
CA SER A 133 -10.62 -18.22 -8.52
C SER A 133 -9.48 -18.30 -7.50
N TYR A 134 -9.65 -17.70 -6.32
CA TYR A 134 -8.65 -17.67 -5.25
C TYR A 134 -8.81 -18.82 -4.25
N VAL A 135 -9.04 -20.00 -4.77
CA VAL A 135 -9.06 -21.24 -4.01
C VAL A 135 -7.74 -21.97 -4.20
N VAL A 136 -7.00 -22.19 -3.12
CA VAL A 136 -5.69 -22.84 -3.13
C VAL A 136 -5.72 -24.16 -2.38
N ASN A 137 -5.05 -25.17 -2.94
CA ASN A 137 -4.79 -26.43 -2.24
C ASN A 137 -3.42 -26.32 -1.57
N TYR A 138 -3.39 -26.25 -0.24
CA TYR A 138 -2.17 -26.17 0.53
C TYR A 138 -2.14 -27.26 1.60
N GLY A 139 -1.13 -28.14 1.56
CA GLY A 139 -1.03 -29.24 2.53
C GLY A 139 -2.19 -30.22 2.50
N GLY A 140 -2.89 -30.39 1.37
CA GLY A 140 -4.07 -31.27 1.25
C GLY A 140 -5.38 -30.64 1.74
N ILE A 141 -5.36 -29.38 2.14
CA ILE A 141 -6.55 -28.62 2.56
C ILE A 141 -6.88 -27.59 1.47
N THR A 142 -8.13 -27.54 1.06
CA THR A 142 -8.63 -26.53 0.11
C THR A 142 -9.02 -25.28 0.89
N ILE A 143 -8.37 -24.15 0.61
CA ILE A 143 -8.57 -22.88 1.30
C ILE A 143 -9.00 -21.80 0.29
N GLY A 144 -10.14 -21.18 0.53
CA GLY A 144 -10.54 -19.95 -0.19
C GLY A 144 -9.89 -18.74 0.47
N LEU A 145 -8.90 -18.14 -0.18
CA LEU A 145 -8.11 -17.02 0.38
C LEU A 145 -8.95 -15.80 0.75
N LEU A 146 -10.12 -15.65 0.16
CA LEU A 146 -11.00 -14.49 0.35
C LEU A 146 -12.25 -14.83 1.21
N ASP A 147 -12.46 -16.09 1.58
CA ASP A 147 -13.68 -16.53 2.24
C ASP A 147 -13.81 -15.95 3.65
N ASN A 148 -12.73 -16.02 4.44
CA ASN A 148 -12.69 -15.51 5.82
C ASN A 148 -12.56 -13.99 5.91
N LEU A 149 -12.30 -13.28 4.80
CA LEU A 149 -12.19 -11.83 4.77
C LEU A 149 -13.58 -11.19 4.66
N THR A 150 -14.06 -10.63 5.75
CA THR A 150 -15.28 -9.79 5.71
C THR A 150 -14.96 -8.41 5.11
N TYR A 151 -15.95 -7.72 4.57
CA TYR A 151 -15.77 -6.32 4.12
C TYR A 151 -15.35 -5.39 5.27
N GLY A 152 -15.74 -5.71 6.51
CA GLY A 152 -15.25 -5.02 7.71
C GLY A 152 -13.73 -5.14 7.88
N HIS A 153 -13.18 -6.36 7.72
CA HIS A 153 -11.73 -6.59 7.75
C HIS A 153 -11.02 -5.80 6.63
N ILE A 154 -11.59 -5.77 5.42
CA ILE A 154 -11.03 -5.04 4.27
C ILE A 154 -11.00 -3.53 4.54
N ILE A 155 -12.06 -2.96 5.11
CA ILE A 155 -12.12 -1.53 5.43
C ILE A 155 -11.09 -1.17 6.50
N ILE A 156 -11.01 -1.95 7.59
CA ILE A 156 -10.03 -1.72 8.68
C ILE A 156 -8.61 -1.85 8.14
N PHE A 157 -8.33 -2.90 7.37
CA PHE A 157 -7.06 -3.05 6.68
C PHE A 157 -6.72 -1.84 5.83
N SER A 158 -7.66 -1.35 5.03
CA SER A 158 -7.44 -0.22 4.12
C SER A 158 -7.13 1.07 4.86
N ILE A 159 -7.81 1.31 6.00
CA ILE A 159 -7.56 2.45 6.87
C ILE A 159 -6.15 2.36 7.47
N VAL A 160 -5.79 1.21 8.03
CA VAL A 160 -4.51 1.03 8.73
C VAL A 160 -3.34 1.00 7.74
N SER A 161 -3.44 0.26 6.65
CA SER A 161 -2.39 0.19 5.63
C SER A 161 -2.14 1.52 4.93
N GLY A 162 -3.17 2.38 4.82
CA GLY A 162 -3.03 3.74 4.31
C GLY A 162 -2.15 4.64 5.18
N LEU A 163 -1.98 4.36 6.47
CA LEU A 163 -1.13 5.16 7.37
C LEU A 163 0.36 5.17 6.99
N ILE A 164 0.80 4.27 6.12
CA ILE A 164 2.16 4.30 5.57
C ILE A 164 2.39 5.47 4.60
N VAL A 165 1.33 6.05 4.04
CA VAL A 165 1.40 7.14 3.04
C VAL A 165 2.24 8.34 3.50
N PRO A 166 1.98 8.95 4.68
CA PRO A 166 2.80 10.07 5.15
C PRO A 166 4.27 9.71 5.35
N PHE A 167 4.55 8.52 5.86
CA PHE A 167 5.93 8.05 6.03
C PHE A 167 6.68 7.98 4.71
N VAL A 168 6.14 7.29 3.71
CA VAL A 168 6.78 7.13 2.39
C VAL A 168 6.96 8.48 1.72
N ALA A 169 5.93 9.33 1.74
CA ALA A 169 5.98 10.64 1.10
C ALA A 169 7.02 11.57 1.71
N LEU A 170 7.04 11.66 3.04
CA LEU A 170 7.97 12.53 3.77
C LEU A 170 9.40 12.00 3.72
N ALA A 171 9.58 10.68 3.78
CA ALA A 171 10.90 10.05 3.60
C ALA A 171 11.46 10.35 2.21
N LEU A 172 10.63 10.20 1.16
CA LEU A 172 11.03 10.55 -0.21
C LEU A 172 11.40 12.03 -0.33
N GLY A 173 10.56 12.93 0.17
CA GLY A 173 10.81 14.38 0.17
C GLY A 173 12.05 14.79 0.98
N ALA A 174 12.36 14.08 2.09
CA ALA A 174 13.52 14.32 2.92
C ALA A 174 14.82 13.80 2.30
N LEU A 175 14.80 12.62 1.71
CA LEU A 175 16.00 11.92 1.25
C LEU A 175 16.35 12.25 -0.20
N ALA A 176 15.38 12.31 -1.11
CA ALA A 176 15.64 12.60 -2.51
C ALA A 176 16.04 14.06 -2.76
N LYS A 177 17.02 14.27 -3.62
CA LYS A 177 17.47 15.62 -4.05
C LYS A 177 16.59 16.18 -5.16
N ASN A 178 16.08 15.31 -6.02
CA ASN A 178 15.22 15.65 -7.15
C ASN A 178 14.31 14.47 -7.52
N LYS A 179 13.43 14.67 -8.51
CA LYS A 179 12.47 13.67 -8.97
C LYS A 179 13.13 12.38 -9.51
N ILE A 180 14.31 12.48 -10.16
CA ILE A 180 15.05 11.33 -10.72
C ILE A 180 15.57 10.44 -9.59
N GLU A 181 16.20 11.04 -8.58
CA GLU A 181 16.66 10.31 -7.40
C GLU A 181 15.47 9.71 -6.63
N GLY A 182 14.37 10.46 -6.52
CA GLY A 182 13.11 9.98 -5.95
C GLY A 182 12.59 8.72 -6.65
N PHE A 183 12.65 8.68 -7.98
CA PHE A 183 12.25 7.51 -8.76
C PHE A 183 13.14 6.29 -8.50
N ALA A 184 14.45 6.49 -8.40
CA ALA A 184 15.38 5.43 -8.03
C ALA A 184 15.11 4.88 -6.62
N MET A 185 14.80 5.77 -5.66
CA MET A 185 14.41 5.38 -4.30
C MET A 185 13.10 4.59 -4.26
N ILE A 186 12.10 4.96 -5.04
CA ILE A 186 10.83 4.22 -5.10
C ILE A 186 11.02 2.85 -5.73
N LYS A 187 11.85 2.71 -6.76
CA LYS A 187 12.21 1.40 -7.31
C LYS A 187 12.86 0.49 -6.26
N GLY A 188 13.84 1.00 -5.51
CA GLY A 188 14.46 0.27 -4.40
C GLY A 188 13.46 0.00 -3.27
N GLY A 189 12.69 1.01 -2.87
CA GLY A 189 11.66 0.91 -1.84
C GLY A 189 10.58 -0.13 -2.16
N GLY A 190 10.20 -0.27 -3.43
CA GLY A 190 9.27 -1.30 -3.88
C GLY A 190 9.79 -2.72 -3.59
N LEU A 191 11.09 -2.96 -3.75
CA LEU A 191 11.71 -4.24 -3.37
C LEU A 191 11.62 -4.46 -1.85
N PHE A 192 11.87 -3.42 -1.04
CA PHE A 192 11.75 -3.53 0.43
C PHE A 192 10.32 -3.85 0.87
N VAL A 193 9.30 -3.32 0.18
CA VAL A 193 7.89 -3.63 0.44
C VAL A 193 7.56 -5.10 0.16
N MET A 194 8.31 -5.74 -0.74
CA MET A 194 8.13 -7.16 -1.09
C MET A 194 8.85 -8.12 -0.14
N ILE A 195 9.87 -7.68 0.62
CA ILE A 195 10.64 -8.56 1.52
C ILE A 195 9.74 -9.33 2.51
N PRO A 196 8.71 -8.74 3.16
CA PRO A 196 7.83 -9.48 4.05
C PRO A 196 7.12 -10.67 3.42
N MET A 197 7.07 -10.76 2.09
CA MET A 197 6.53 -11.90 1.36
C MET A 197 7.28 -13.22 1.64
N LEU A 198 8.53 -13.13 2.10
CA LEU A 198 9.32 -14.29 2.50
C LEU A 198 8.71 -15.10 3.66
N ILE A 199 7.72 -14.56 4.38
CA ILE A 199 6.93 -15.33 5.37
C ILE A 199 6.14 -16.48 4.75
N LEU A 200 5.97 -16.51 3.43
CA LEU A 200 5.36 -17.64 2.72
C LEU A 200 6.27 -18.89 2.72
N LEU A 201 7.57 -18.70 2.94
CA LEU A 201 8.52 -19.81 3.05
C LEU A 201 8.38 -20.46 4.43
N GLU A 202 8.33 -21.79 4.48
CA GLU A 202 8.21 -22.57 5.71
C GLU A 202 9.27 -22.21 6.77
N SER A 203 10.50 -21.88 6.33
CA SER A 203 11.60 -21.46 7.20
C SER A 203 11.32 -20.20 8.02
N PHE A 204 10.30 -19.41 7.64
CA PHE A 204 9.92 -18.16 8.30
C PHE A 204 8.51 -18.20 8.90
N GLN A 205 7.90 -19.37 9.05
CA GLN A 205 6.55 -19.48 9.61
C GLN A 205 6.51 -19.59 11.15
N ASP A 206 7.67 -19.70 11.82
CA ASP A 206 7.82 -19.69 13.26
C ASP A 206 8.03 -18.24 13.81
N ALA A 207 8.58 -18.10 15.01
CA ALA A 207 8.90 -16.80 15.61
C ALA A 207 9.81 -15.91 14.74
N LYS A 208 10.57 -16.50 13.80
CA LYS A 208 11.44 -15.76 12.87
C LYS A 208 10.66 -14.85 11.94
N GLN A 209 9.35 -15.10 11.70
CA GLN A 209 8.51 -14.22 10.90
C GLN A 209 8.56 -12.76 11.37
N TYR A 210 8.72 -12.52 12.68
CA TYR A 210 8.72 -11.19 13.27
C TYR A 210 9.98 -10.36 12.96
N ILE A 211 11.01 -10.96 12.35
CA ILE A 211 12.15 -10.21 11.81
C ILE A 211 11.69 -9.24 10.70
N PHE A 212 10.61 -9.61 9.99
CA PHE A 212 10.00 -8.76 8.96
C PHE A 212 9.14 -7.62 9.54
N GLY A 213 8.92 -7.60 10.86
CA GLY A 213 8.23 -6.52 11.55
C GLY A 213 8.93 -5.17 11.47
N ILE A 214 10.19 -5.13 11.01
CA ILE A 214 10.90 -3.89 10.68
C ILE A 214 10.27 -3.17 9.48
N PHE A 215 9.57 -3.89 8.61
CA PHE A 215 8.87 -3.34 7.45
C PHE A 215 7.44 -2.95 7.83
N PRO A 216 7.02 -1.68 7.65
CA PRO A 216 5.72 -1.20 8.13
C PRO A 216 4.52 -1.96 7.58
N ASN A 217 4.60 -2.40 6.32
CA ASN A 217 3.54 -3.15 5.65
C ASN A 217 3.41 -4.60 6.13
N PHE A 218 4.42 -5.16 6.82
CA PHE A 218 4.37 -6.52 7.35
C PHE A 218 3.14 -6.74 8.24
N TRP A 219 2.87 -5.81 9.14
CA TRP A 219 1.83 -5.97 10.16
C TRP A 219 0.43 -6.10 9.57
N THR A 220 0.07 -5.22 8.66
CA THR A 220 -1.23 -5.25 7.99
C THR A 220 -1.36 -6.40 7.00
N MET A 221 -0.28 -6.70 6.25
CA MET A 221 -0.22 -7.83 5.33
C MET A 221 -0.38 -9.16 6.10
N LYS A 222 0.35 -9.34 7.21
CA LYS A 222 0.30 -10.57 8.01
C LYS A 222 -1.09 -10.80 8.62
N ALA A 223 -1.76 -9.73 9.08
CA ALA A 223 -3.13 -9.82 9.59
C ALA A 223 -4.10 -10.38 8.55
N ILE A 224 -4.07 -9.84 7.33
CA ILE A 224 -4.93 -10.30 6.24
C ILE A 224 -4.57 -11.73 5.83
N LEU A 225 -3.27 -12.04 5.70
CA LEU A 225 -2.80 -13.35 5.31
C LEU A 225 -3.22 -14.43 6.32
N ASN A 226 -3.12 -14.16 7.63
CA ASN A 226 -3.57 -15.10 8.66
C ASN A 226 -5.07 -15.38 8.59
N LEU A 227 -5.91 -14.36 8.36
CA LEU A 227 -7.34 -14.55 8.14
C LEU A 227 -7.61 -15.39 6.90
N SER A 228 -6.90 -15.08 5.81
CA SER A 228 -7.06 -15.77 4.52
C SER A 228 -6.69 -17.25 4.58
N LEU A 229 -5.61 -17.57 5.27
CA LEU A 229 -5.12 -18.95 5.37
C LEU A 229 -5.79 -19.75 6.49
N GLY A 230 -6.54 -19.08 7.39
CA GLY A 230 -7.16 -19.75 8.53
C GLY A 230 -6.14 -20.41 9.48
N THR A 231 -4.91 -19.91 9.51
CA THR A 231 -3.83 -20.52 10.27
C THR A 231 -3.92 -20.17 11.75
N GLU A 232 -4.47 -21.06 12.54
CA GLU A 232 -4.34 -21.06 13.99
C GLU A 232 -2.95 -21.58 14.40
N ASN A 233 -1.94 -20.75 14.25
CA ASN A 233 -0.63 -21.05 14.78
C ASN A 233 -0.44 -20.25 16.09
N ALA A 234 0.00 -20.91 17.16
CA ALA A 234 0.28 -20.29 18.47
C ALA A 234 1.26 -19.11 18.40
N MET A 235 2.07 -19.02 17.34
CA MET A 235 2.98 -17.91 17.09
C MET A 235 2.33 -16.73 16.36
N ASN A 236 1.08 -16.85 15.90
CA ASN A 236 0.35 -15.76 15.27
C ASN A 236 -0.36 -14.91 16.32
N MET A 237 -0.33 -13.59 16.12
CA MET A 237 -1.11 -12.67 16.92
C MET A 237 -2.55 -12.60 16.37
N ASP A 238 -3.47 -12.11 17.21
CA ASP A 238 -4.81 -11.77 16.78
C ASP A 238 -4.83 -10.64 15.74
N PHE A 239 -5.84 -10.63 14.86
CA PHE A 239 -6.01 -9.63 13.80
C PHE A 239 -5.94 -8.19 14.34
N TRP A 240 -6.60 -7.93 15.46
CA TRP A 240 -6.65 -6.59 16.04
C TRP A 240 -5.30 -6.11 16.56
N LEU A 241 -4.49 -7.03 17.11
CA LEU A 241 -3.16 -6.71 17.59
C LEU A 241 -2.21 -6.37 16.43
N TYR A 242 -2.28 -7.13 15.33
CA TYR A 242 -1.55 -6.79 14.11
C TYR A 242 -1.96 -5.42 13.56
N MET A 243 -3.28 -5.11 13.54
CA MET A 243 -3.77 -3.80 13.08
C MET A 243 -3.34 -2.67 14.00
N LEU A 244 -3.32 -2.88 15.31
CA LEU A 244 -2.85 -1.89 16.28
C LEU A 244 -1.37 -1.54 16.05
N ILE A 245 -0.50 -2.55 15.94
CA ILE A 245 0.93 -2.35 15.66
C ILE A 245 1.11 -1.71 14.28
N GLY A 246 0.37 -2.21 13.28
CA GLY A 246 0.35 -1.68 11.92
C GLY A 246 -0.15 -0.23 11.82
N ALA A 247 -0.90 0.25 12.80
CA ALA A 247 -1.29 1.66 12.89
C ALA A 247 -0.20 2.51 13.59
N ILE A 248 0.27 2.07 14.75
CA ILE A 248 1.21 2.83 15.57
C ILE A 248 2.57 2.98 14.87
N TYR A 249 3.08 1.90 14.30
CA TYR A 249 4.42 1.87 13.72
C TYR A 249 4.61 2.84 12.53
N PRO A 250 3.75 2.86 11.50
CA PRO A 250 3.87 3.85 10.43
C PRO A 250 3.68 5.29 10.90
N ILE A 251 2.87 5.54 11.92
CA ILE A 251 2.72 6.88 12.52
C ILE A 251 4.03 7.34 13.14
N ILE A 252 4.71 6.49 13.92
CA ILE A 252 6.02 6.79 14.51
C ILE A 252 7.04 7.09 13.40
N LEU A 253 7.12 6.25 12.38
CA LEU A 253 8.01 6.46 11.23
C LEU A 253 7.67 7.74 10.47
N GLY A 254 6.39 8.07 10.32
CA GLY A 254 5.92 9.31 9.70
C GLY A 254 6.36 10.55 10.49
N ILE A 255 6.31 10.52 11.81
CA ILE A 255 6.78 11.61 12.68
C ILE A 255 8.31 11.79 12.53
N ILE A 256 9.07 10.70 12.47
CA ILE A 256 10.52 10.75 12.26
C ILE A 256 10.82 11.35 10.87
N ALA A 257 10.15 10.87 9.82
CA ALA A 257 10.30 11.37 8.46
C ALA A 257 9.91 12.86 8.35
N LEU A 258 8.88 13.29 9.07
CA LEU A 258 8.47 14.70 9.11
C LEU A 258 9.58 15.58 9.70
N LYS A 259 10.20 15.18 10.82
CA LYS A 259 11.33 15.92 11.41
C LYS A 259 12.52 16.02 10.44
N MET A 260 12.82 14.93 9.70
CA MET A 260 13.88 14.93 8.70
C MET A 260 13.53 15.86 7.52
N PHE A 261 12.29 15.83 7.05
CA PHE A 261 11.82 16.68 5.97
C PHE A 261 11.85 18.16 6.33
N VAL A 262 11.36 18.54 7.51
CA VAL A 262 11.41 19.94 7.99
C VAL A 262 12.84 20.44 8.12
N LYS A 263 13.76 19.61 8.67
CA LYS A 263 15.18 19.97 8.79
C LYS A 263 15.85 20.23 7.43
N LYS A 264 15.36 19.62 6.36
CA LYS A 264 15.90 19.83 5.00
C LYS A 264 15.39 21.12 4.36
N LEU A 265 14.25 21.64 4.81
CA LEU A 265 13.67 22.90 4.31
C LEU A 265 14.21 24.15 5.04
N SER A 266 14.80 23.96 6.23
CA SER A 266 15.47 25.02 7.02
C SER A 266 16.94 25.16 6.62
#